data_2520d67689db72411cf99c693a0b3537
#
_entry.id   2520d67689db72411cf99c693a0b3537
#
_cell.length_a   1.000
_cell.length_b   1.000
_cell.length_c   1.000
_cell.angle_alpha   90.00
_cell.angle_beta   90.00
_cell.angle_gamma   90.00
#
_symmetry.space_group_name_H-M   'P 1'
#
loop_
_entity.id
_entity.type
_entity.pdbx_description
1 polymer ?
#
loop_
_entity_poly.entity_id
_entity_poly.type
_entity_poly.pdbx_seq_one_letter_code
_entity_poly.pdbx_strand_id
1 'polypeptide(L)'
;MNKTFAGGLLNYYQKLLAIKIEDSNFYLNCAHCYLILKGEKQALEVYKKGIAYHPENIDLHLRLIWLLQNNYPIEVAIQATKSALEYLPDRLSLKLELMRLMPIVYTTQADIMLYRANYEKRLDNILSNLDLTTNNQQQEAWKSIGLRTNFYLQYQAKNDLELQKKYGELVYKIASANFPNWVKNRTMPTGKIRLGYISAHLRHHTVAKLFQGWLQWRNREQFEIYCYGIDINNTCDNFTREYQEQSDYFYQFDNLVNMEKIAQNILDNQLHILVYLDIGMDARTTQLAGLRLAPVQCVTWGHPITSGLPTIDYFISSELMEPTEGDNHYSEKLIRLSNLGIAYAKPSLPPQIKTRLEMGLAEDKIIYLNCQSLFKYLPENDDIFPRIAQQVTNSQFIFICHRSEFVTHCFQSRLSQAFNRYGLNWQDYGVMMPQLEQNDYFQLNLLADIYLDNLSWSGGNTTLEAIACQLPVVTCPGEFMRGRHSYAILKKLGITETIATDKNHYIEIAIRLGLDNQWRQTIKDYTKVNIDTAFNDRTSVESLERFYQSVVGEGK
;
A
#
# COMPACT_ATOMS: atom_id res chain seq x y z
N MET A 1 -1.01 -2.74 22.73
CA MET A 1 -1.61 -2.26 24.02
C MET A 1 -3.11 -2.08 23.80
N ASN A 2 -3.98 -2.64 24.68
CA ASN A 2 -5.43 -2.45 24.58
C ASN A 2 -5.86 -1.14 25.30
N LYS A 3 -7.11 -0.68 25.03
CA LYS A 3 -7.62 0.59 25.58
C LYS A 3 -7.67 0.64 27.11
N THR A 4 -8.04 -0.46 27.76
CA THR A 4 -8.14 -0.53 29.22
C THR A 4 -6.77 -0.35 29.88
N PHE A 5 -5.76 -1.03 29.36
CA PHE A 5 -4.38 -0.90 29.85
C PHE A 5 -3.80 0.50 29.58
N ALA A 6 -4.06 1.05 28.38
CA ALA A 6 -3.66 2.41 28.03
C ALA A 6 -4.29 3.45 28.97
N GLY A 7 -5.57 3.31 29.34
CA GLY A 7 -6.25 4.19 30.29
C GLY A 7 -5.65 4.13 31.70
N GLY A 8 -5.31 2.92 32.17
CA GLY A 8 -4.66 2.73 33.47
C GLY A 8 -3.28 3.41 33.54
N LEU A 9 -2.45 3.22 32.51
CA LEU A 9 -1.15 3.86 32.40
C LEU A 9 -1.26 5.39 32.29
N LEU A 10 -2.26 5.89 31.56
CA LEU A 10 -2.44 7.33 31.36
C LEU A 10 -2.69 8.07 32.66
N ASN A 11 -3.49 7.50 33.59
CA ASN A 11 -3.70 8.10 34.92
C ASN A 11 -2.39 8.26 35.70
N TYR A 12 -1.46 7.32 35.57
CA TYR A 12 -0.12 7.42 36.15
C TYR A 12 0.72 8.52 35.46
N TYR A 13 0.76 8.52 34.13
CA TYR A 13 1.52 9.51 33.36
C TYR A 13 1.03 10.95 33.60
N GLN A 14 -0.28 11.17 33.68
CA GLN A 14 -0.87 12.50 33.91
C GLN A 14 -0.36 13.14 35.21
N LYS A 15 -0.20 12.36 36.30
CA LYS A 15 0.32 12.86 37.58
C LYS A 15 1.78 13.32 37.47
N LEU A 16 2.55 12.70 36.58
CA LEU A 16 3.97 13.00 36.38
C LEU A 16 4.22 14.09 35.33
N LEU A 17 3.25 14.37 34.48
CA LEU A 17 3.40 15.42 33.44
C LEU A 17 3.59 16.84 34.00
N ALA A 18 3.28 17.07 35.29
CA ALA A 18 3.47 18.37 35.92
C ALA A 18 4.95 18.71 36.17
N ILE A 19 5.83 17.72 36.22
CA ILE A 19 7.27 17.89 36.46
C ILE A 19 8.08 17.52 35.19
N LYS A 20 9.34 17.97 35.16
CA LYS A 20 10.30 17.53 34.17
C LYS A 20 10.67 16.08 34.45
N ILE A 21 10.54 15.22 33.46
CA ILE A 21 10.98 13.83 33.51
C ILE A 21 12.25 13.69 32.63
N GLU A 22 13.30 13.13 33.18
CA GLU A 22 14.58 12.97 32.50
C GLU A 22 14.57 11.84 31.45
N ASP A 23 13.69 10.84 31.60
CA ASP A 23 13.52 9.78 30.62
C ASP A 23 12.56 10.24 29.50
N SER A 24 13.09 10.46 28.31
CA SER A 24 12.32 10.83 27.13
C SER A 24 11.29 9.79 26.71
N ASN A 25 11.49 8.50 27.04
CA ASN A 25 10.53 7.42 26.76
C ASN A 25 9.22 7.62 27.51
N PHE A 26 9.25 8.33 28.64
CA PHE A 26 8.04 8.72 29.37
C PHE A 26 7.08 9.49 28.44
N TYR A 27 7.59 10.50 27.72
CA TYR A 27 6.76 11.33 26.82
C TYR A 27 6.28 10.53 25.61
N LEU A 28 7.11 9.66 25.04
CA LEU A 28 6.73 8.77 23.93
C LEU A 28 5.59 7.83 24.35
N ASN A 29 5.72 7.17 25.49
CA ASN A 29 4.73 6.22 25.99
C ASN A 29 3.42 6.92 26.42
N CYS A 30 3.52 8.08 27.07
CA CYS A 30 2.35 8.87 27.45
C CYS A 30 1.55 9.33 26.22
N ALA A 31 2.22 9.89 25.20
CA ALA A 31 1.59 10.29 23.96
C ALA A 31 0.97 9.09 23.22
N HIS A 32 1.63 7.94 23.22
CA HIS A 32 1.10 6.71 22.65
C HIS A 32 -0.19 6.24 23.35
N CYS A 33 -0.28 6.33 24.68
CA CYS A 33 -1.51 6.04 25.40
C CYS A 33 -2.66 6.97 24.97
N TYR A 34 -2.39 8.28 24.81
CA TYR A 34 -3.39 9.21 24.29
C TYR A 34 -3.87 8.83 22.89
N LEU A 35 -2.97 8.46 21.98
CA LEU A 35 -3.33 8.07 20.60
C LEU A 35 -4.20 6.81 20.57
N ILE A 36 -3.95 5.82 21.44
CA ILE A 36 -4.82 4.62 21.57
C ILE A 36 -6.24 5.02 22.00
N LEU A 37 -6.36 6.05 22.83
CA LEU A 37 -7.63 6.58 23.34
C LEU A 37 -8.24 7.66 22.44
N LYS A 38 -7.71 7.87 21.23
CA LYS A 38 -8.11 8.90 20.27
C LYS A 38 -7.95 10.35 20.80
N GLY A 39 -6.95 10.57 21.65
CA GLY A 39 -6.59 11.87 22.21
C GLY A 39 -5.46 12.56 21.45
N GLU A 40 -5.64 12.85 20.14
CA GLU A 40 -4.60 13.40 19.26
C GLU A 40 -4.09 14.77 19.75
N LYS A 41 -4.98 15.64 20.26
CA LYS A 41 -4.60 16.95 20.80
C LYS A 41 -3.73 16.83 22.06
N GLN A 42 -4.08 15.91 22.94
CA GLN A 42 -3.31 15.65 24.15
C GLN A 42 -1.94 15.02 23.80
N ALA A 43 -1.90 14.07 22.86
CA ALA A 43 -0.65 13.49 22.37
C ALA A 43 0.27 14.57 21.78
N LEU A 44 -0.28 15.52 21.00
CA LEU A 44 0.46 16.65 20.45
C LEU A 44 1.14 17.48 21.55
N GLU A 45 0.42 17.84 22.59
CA GLU A 45 0.98 18.65 23.71
C GLU A 45 2.04 17.86 24.49
N VAL A 46 1.87 16.55 24.67
CA VAL A 46 2.88 15.70 25.30
C VAL A 46 4.16 15.64 24.48
N TYR A 47 4.06 15.46 23.14
CA TYR A 47 5.24 15.48 22.27
C TYR A 47 5.96 16.83 22.31
N LYS A 48 5.23 17.95 22.21
CA LYS A 48 5.81 19.30 22.31
C LYS A 48 6.56 19.49 23.64
N LYS A 49 5.95 19.04 24.74
CA LYS A 49 6.57 19.12 26.07
C LYS A 49 7.81 18.25 26.15
N GLY A 50 7.76 17.01 25.63
CA GLY A 50 8.91 16.13 25.56
C GLY A 50 10.07 16.75 24.78
N ILE A 51 9.80 17.35 23.61
CA ILE A 51 10.80 18.04 22.79
C ILE A 51 11.39 19.26 23.52
N ALA A 52 10.57 20.03 24.24
CA ALA A 52 11.09 21.17 25.01
C ALA A 52 12.09 20.76 26.09
N TYR A 53 11.97 19.55 26.65
CA TYR A 53 12.90 19.02 27.63
C TYR A 53 14.04 18.16 27.05
N HIS A 54 13.82 17.55 25.88
CA HIS A 54 14.73 16.64 25.18
C HIS A 54 14.81 16.99 23.70
N PRO A 55 15.31 18.19 23.33
CA PRO A 55 15.33 18.66 21.94
C PRO A 55 16.23 17.81 21.02
N GLU A 56 17.16 17.06 21.61
CA GLU A 56 18.04 16.11 20.90
C GLU A 56 17.38 14.76 20.59
N ASN A 57 16.21 14.46 21.19
CA ASN A 57 15.57 13.17 21.00
C ASN A 57 14.83 13.10 19.65
N ILE A 58 15.41 12.36 18.72
CA ILE A 58 14.92 12.22 17.35
C ILE A 58 13.53 11.55 17.29
N ASP A 59 13.25 10.58 18.17
CA ASP A 59 11.99 9.83 18.13
C ASP A 59 10.79 10.71 18.49
N LEU A 60 10.97 11.66 19.44
CA LEU A 60 9.93 12.63 19.77
C LEU A 60 9.58 13.51 18.55
N HIS A 61 10.59 14.00 17.82
CA HIS A 61 10.39 14.78 16.62
C HIS A 61 9.68 13.98 15.53
N LEU A 62 10.16 12.76 15.24
CA LEU A 62 9.57 11.91 14.21
C LEU A 62 8.11 11.55 14.51
N ARG A 63 7.80 11.23 15.78
CA ARG A 63 6.41 10.93 16.20
C ARG A 63 5.51 12.15 16.12
N LEU A 64 6.00 13.33 16.50
CA LEU A 64 5.29 14.59 16.32
C LEU A 64 4.99 14.86 14.84
N ILE A 65 6.00 14.78 13.98
CA ILE A 65 5.86 15.00 12.54
C ILE A 65 4.82 14.05 11.94
N TRP A 66 4.86 12.75 12.30
CA TRP A 66 3.89 11.77 11.83
C TRP A 66 2.46 12.10 12.30
N LEU A 67 2.27 12.51 13.56
CA LEU A 67 0.97 12.94 14.09
C LEU A 67 0.44 14.14 13.31
N LEU A 68 1.30 15.13 13.04
CA LEU A 68 0.94 16.34 12.32
C LEU A 68 0.56 16.04 10.87
N GLN A 69 1.30 15.21 10.15
CA GLN A 69 0.98 14.82 8.76
C GLN A 69 -0.41 14.19 8.64
N ASN A 70 -0.82 13.41 9.63
CA ASN A 70 -2.09 12.67 9.58
C ASN A 70 -3.30 13.50 10.02
N ASN A 71 -3.11 14.53 10.85
CA ASN A 71 -4.24 15.19 11.53
C ASN A 71 -4.30 16.72 11.36
N TYR A 72 -3.35 17.30 10.59
CA TYR A 72 -3.26 18.74 10.40
C TYR A 72 -2.86 19.08 8.95
N PRO A 73 -3.01 20.33 8.52
CA PRO A 73 -2.46 20.77 7.23
C PRO A 73 -0.97 20.45 7.14
N ILE A 74 -0.54 19.99 5.96
CA ILE A 74 0.81 19.45 5.76
C ILE A 74 1.92 20.47 6.08
N GLU A 75 1.63 21.76 5.92
CA GLU A 75 2.53 22.87 6.21
C GLU A 75 2.99 22.86 7.67
N VAL A 76 2.11 22.44 8.60
CA VAL A 76 2.43 22.33 10.03
C VAL A 76 3.49 21.25 10.27
N ALA A 77 3.36 20.10 9.61
CA ALA A 77 4.35 19.04 9.68
C ALA A 77 5.69 19.46 9.04
N ILE A 78 5.64 20.16 7.90
CA ILE A 78 6.82 20.69 7.22
C ILE A 78 7.56 21.69 8.13
N GLN A 79 6.83 22.61 8.77
CA GLN A 79 7.43 23.58 9.68
C GLN A 79 8.04 22.91 10.91
N ALA A 80 7.36 21.96 11.53
CA ALA A 80 7.89 21.20 12.67
C ALA A 80 9.18 20.44 12.29
N THR A 81 9.24 19.89 11.07
CA THR A 81 10.44 19.19 10.59
C THR A 81 11.59 20.16 10.34
N LYS A 82 11.33 21.34 9.77
CA LYS A 82 12.35 22.39 9.59
C LYS A 82 12.91 22.86 10.93
N SER A 83 12.04 23.13 11.92
CA SER A 83 12.49 23.49 13.27
C SER A 83 13.30 22.38 13.94
N ALA A 84 12.93 21.10 13.74
CA ALA A 84 13.75 19.99 14.22
C ALA A 84 15.15 19.97 13.56
N LEU A 85 15.27 20.30 12.28
CA LEU A 85 16.53 20.38 11.55
C LEU A 85 17.41 21.58 11.98
N GLU A 86 16.85 22.63 12.60
CA GLU A 86 17.62 23.72 13.20
C GLU A 86 18.41 23.21 14.44
N TYR A 87 17.84 22.28 15.21
CA TYR A 87 18.51 21.65 16.35
C TYR A 87 19.38 20.46 15.96
N LEU A 88 18.97 19.72 14.92
CA LEU A 88 19.56 18.46 14.50
C LEU A 88 19.88 18.46 12.99
N PRO A 89 20.78 19.37 12.51
CA PRO A 89 20.95 19.63 11.08
C PRO A 89 21.50 18.43 10.29
N ASP A 90 22.26 17.55 10.93
CA ASP A 90 22.93 16.42 10.26
C ASP A 90 22.12 15.13 10.28
N ARG A 91 20.95 15.12 10.91
CA ARG A 91 20.12 13.91 11.01
C ARG A 91 19.47 13.55 9.67
N LEU A 92 19.98 12.48 9.05
CA LEU A 92 19.45 11.98 7.77
C LEU A 92 17.97 11.60 7.90
N SER A 93 17.54 11.03 9.02
CA SER A 93 16.14 10.68 9.28
C SER A 93 15.19 11.88 9.14
N LEU A 94 15.56 13.06 9.64
CA LEU A 94 14.75 14.29 9.48
C LEU A 94 14.80 14.83 8.05
N LYS A 95 15.95 14.75 7.37
CA LYS A 95 16.08 15.13 5.95
C LYS A 95 15.17 14.25 5.08
N LEU A 96 15.14 12.94 5.34
CA LEU A 96 14.26 11.99 4.67
C LEU A 96 12.78 12.23 5.01
N GLU A 97 12.45 12.57 6.27
CA GLU A 97 11.07 12.95 6.61
C GLU A 97 10.64 14.20 5.85
N LEU A 98 11.46 15.26 5.85
CA LEU A 98 11.14 16.48 5.10
C LEU A 98 10.95 16.21 3.60
N MET A 99 11.74 15.28 3.02
CA MET A 99 11.60 14.85 1.64
C MET A 99 10.24 14.20 1.37
N ARG A 100 9.77 13.33 2.29
CA ARG A 100 8.53 12.53 2.15
C ARG A 100 7.26 13.31 2.47
N LEU A 101 7.36 14.47 3.15
CA LEU A 101 6.18 15.22 3.56
C LEU A 101 5.41 15.76 2.37
N MET A 102 4.20 15.25 2.19
CA MET A 102 3.22 15.64 1.19
C MET A 102 1.80 15.40 1.72
N PRO A 103 0.77 16.07 1.20
CA PRO A 103 -0.62 15.83 1.59
C PRO A 103 -1.02 14.38 1.36
N ILE A 104 -1.78 13.81 2.29
CA ILE A 104 -2.37 12.47 2.11
C ILE A 104 -3.49 12.53 1.06
N VAL A 105 -4.28 13.61 1.07
CA VAL A 105 -5.29 13.93 0.05
C VAL A 105 -4.96 15.29 -0.54
N TYR A 106 -4.76 15.34 -1.85
CA TYR A 106 -4.46 16.59 -2.57
C TYR A 106 -5.72 17.41 -2.82
N THR A 107 -5.60 18.73 -2.76
CA THR A 107 -6.70 19.66 -3.08
C THR A 107 -6.76 19.95 -4.57
N THR A 108 -5.61 20.12 -5.21
CA THR A 108 -5.50 20.47 -6.63
C THR A 108 -4.45 19.64 -7.35
N GLN A 109 -4.52 19.62 -8.68
CA GLN A 109 -3.49 19.01 -9.52
C GLN A 109 -2.13 19.77 -9.43
N ALA A 110 -2.18 21.09 -9.19
CA ALA A 110 -0.98 21.89 -9.00
C ALA A 110 -0.21 21.49 -7.74
N ASP A 111 -0.91 21.10 -6.67
CA ASP A 111 -0.29 20.62 -5.44
C ASP A 111 0.52 19.34 -5.70
N ILE A 112 -0.01 18.43 -6.51
CA ILE A 112 0.71 17.18 -6.89
C ILE A 112 2.05 17.52 -7.52
N MET A 113 2.07 18.45 -8.48
CA MET A 113 3.30 18.85 -9.17
C MET A 113 4.28 19.54 -8.22
N LEU A 114 3.79 20.41 -7.34
CA LEU A 114 4.60 21.14 -6.35
C LEU A 114 5.29 20.17 -5.37
N TYR A 115 4.52 19.25 -4.77
CA TYR A 115 5.08 18.33 -3.77
C TYR A 115 6.00 17.29 -4.41
N ARG A 116 5.74 16.88 -5.66
CA ARG A 116 6.63 16.01 -6.41
C ARG A 116 7.96 16.69 -6.73
N ALA A 117 7.93 17.93 -7.20
CA ALA A 117 9.15 18.71 -7.45
C ALA A 117 9.96 18.96 -6.15
N ASN A 118 9.27 19.23 -5.03
CA ASN A 118 9.90 19.36 -3.73
C ASN A 118 10.56 18.06 -3.27
N TYR A 119 9.92 16.90 -3.48
CA TYR A 119 10.48 15.59 -3.19
C TYR A 119 11.79 15.39 -3.98
N GLU A 120 11.75 15.58 -5.30
CA GLU A 120 12.90 15.41 -6.17
C GLU A 120 14.08 16.31 -5.74
N LYS A 121 13.83 17.61 -5.58
CA LYS A 121 14.86 18.57 -5.15
C LYS A 121 15.50 18.18 -3.83
N ARG A 122 14.72 17.71 -2.86
CA ARG A 122 15.23 17.29 -1.54
C ARG A 122 16.01 15.99 -1.64
N LEU A 123 15.60 15.04 -2.47
CA LEU A 123 16.32 13.80 -2.73
C LEU A 123 17.67 14.08 -3.38
N ASP A 124 17.71 14.96 -4.39
CA ASP A 124 18.97 15.36 -5.05
C ASP A 124 19.93 16.04 -4.05
N ASN A 125 19.41 16.88 -3.15
CA ASN A 125 20.22 17.49 -2.10
C ASN A 125 20.75 16.45 -1.10
N ILE A 126 19.95 15.46 -0.71
CA ILE A 126 20.40 14.37 0.17
C ILE A 126 21.52 13.57 -0.51
N LEU A 127 21.33 13.17 -1.77
CA LEU A 127 22.32 12.39 -2.53
C LEU A 127 23.64 13.13 -2.71
N SER A 128 23.60 14.44 -2.97
CA SER A 128 24.77 15.28 -3.17
C SER A 128 25.56 15.56 -1.88
N ASN A 129 24.89 15.51 -0.72
CA ASN A 129 25.49 15.82 0.58
C ASN A 129 25.53 14.61 1.53
N LEU A 130 25.36 13.40 1.00
CA LEU A 130 25.41 12.18 1.80
C LEU A 130 26.84 11.91 2.26
N ASP A 131 27.07 11.98 3.56
CA ASP A 131 28.35 11.67 4.18
C ASP A 131 28.27 10.31 4.90
N LEU A 132 29.10 9.37 4.46
CA LEU A 132 29.22 8.00 4.97
C LEU A 132 30.68 7.68 5.36
N THR A 133 31.46 8.69 5.72
CA THR A 133 32.90 8.52 5.99
C THR A 133 33.19 7.85 7.33
N THR A 134 32.31 7.99 8.32
CA THR A 134 32.47 7.38 9.65
C THR A 134 31.46 6.27 9.90
N ASN A 135 31.82 5.31 10.74
CA ASN A 135 30.91 4.22 11.14
C ASN A 135 29.61 4.74 11.76
N ASN A 136 29.65 5.82 12.53
CA ASN A 136 28.45 6.41 13.14
C ASN A 136 27.49 6.96 12.08
N GLN A 137 28.01 7.65 11.06
CA GLN A 137 27.21 8.16 9.94
C GLN A 137 26.62 7.01 9.12
N GLN A 138 27.39 5.96 8.86
CA GLN A 138 26.90 4.77 8.16
C GLN A 138 25.76 4.10 8.92
N GLN A 139 25.92 3.87 10.22
CA GLN A 139 24.89 3.26 11.07
C GLN A 139 23.63 4.13 11.21
N GLU A 140 23.78 5.46 11.36
CA GLU A 140 22.66 6.40 11.40
C GLU A 140 21.90 6.39 10.07
N ALA A 141 22.63 6.42 8.94
CA ALA A 141 22.01 6.36 7.63
C ALA A 141 21.26 5.03 7.40
N TRP A 142 21.85 3.90 7.80
CA TRP A 142 21.20 2.59 7.73
C TRP A 142 19.91 2.54 8.52
N LYS A 143 19.91 3.03 9.76
CA LYS A 143 18.68 3.15 10.58
C LYS A 143 17.66 4.07 9.92
N SER A 144 18.09 5.19 9.37
CA SER A 144 17.20 6.21 8.80
C SER A 144 16.39 5.72 7.59
N ILE A 145 16.97 4.90 6.71
CA ILE A 145 16.23 4.33 5.56
C ILE A 145 15.22 3.25 5.97
N GLY A 146 15.40 2.62 7.14
CA GLY A 146 14.49 1.62 7.70
C GLY A 146 13.29 2.18 8.48
N LEU A 147 13.15 3.52 8.62
CA LEU A 147 12.08 4.11 9.45
C LEU A 147 10.76 4.26 8.73
N ARG A 148 10.76 4.71 7.46
CA ARG A 148 9.54 4.94 6.66
C ARG A 148 9.81 4.78 5.16
N THR A 149 8.74 4.49 4.43
CA THR A 149 8.74 4.41 2.95
C THR A 149 8.32 5.74 2.31
N ASN A 150 8.44 5.80 0.97
CA ASN A 150 7.94 6.91 0.15
C ASN A 150 6.47 6.69 -0.26
N PHE A 151 5.67 6.05 0.58
CA PHE A 151 4.36 5.49 0.28
C PHE A 151 3.42 6.43 -0.49
N TYR A 152 3.25 7.68 -0.04
CA TYR A 152 2.30 8.61 -0.64
C TYR A 152 2.74 9.19 -2.00
N LEU A 153 4.04 9.18 -2.33
CA LEU A 153 4.55 9.63 -3.62
C LEU A 153 3.88 8.90 -4.79
N GLN A 154 3.63 7.62 -4.61
CA GLN A 154 3.23 6.69 -5.66
C GLN A 154 1.76 6.83 -6.06
N TYR A 155 0.94 7.49 -5.22
CA TYR A 155 -0.47 7.73 -5.48
C TYR A 155 -0.76 9.01 -6.29
N GLN A 156 0.28 9.64 -6.85
CA GLN A 156 0.18 10.85 -7.67
C GLN A 156 -0.15 10.57 -9.15
N ALA A 157 -0.32 9.31 -9.56
CA ALA A 157 -0.55 8.87 -10.95
C ALA A 157 0.49 9.42 -11.94
N LYS A 158 1.76 9.41 -11.56
CA LYS A 158 2.90 9.82 -12.39
C LYS A 158 3.90 8.67 -12.53
N ASN A 159 4.71 8.69 -13.61
CA ASN A 159 5.81 7.75 -13.73
C ASN A 159 6.82 8.00 -12.60
N ASP A 160 7.09 6.97 -11.80
CA ASP A 160 7.95 7.07 -10.62
C ASP A 160 9.37 6.54 -10.90
N LEU A 161 9.65 6.03 -12.09
CA LEU A 161 10.89 5.32 -12.42
C LEU A 161 12.15 6.11 -12.03
N GLU A 162 12.26 7.36 -12.47
CA GLU A 162 13.49 8.15 -12.22
C GLU A 162 13.64 8.53 -10.74
N LEU A 163 12.54 8.84 -10.05
CA LEU A 163 12.60 9.14 -8.61
C LEU A 163 12.90 7.89 -7.78
N GLN A 164 12.35 6.73 -8.17
CA GLN A 164 12.64 5.46 -7.51
C GLN A 164 14.09 5.02 -7.76
N LYS A 165 14.65 5.21 -8.97
CA LYS A 165 16.09 4.96 -9.23
C LYS A 165 16.99 5.82 -8.34
N LYS A 166 16.71 7.13 -8.24
CA LYS A 166 17.46 8.03 -7.34
C LYS A 166 17.37 7.56 -5.87
N TYR A 167 16.17 7.18 -5.42
CA TYR A 167 15.98 6.68 -4.06
C TYR A 167 16.65 5.31 -3.86
N GLY A 168 16.56 4.41 -4.83
CA GLY A 168 17.24 3.12 -4.84
C GLY A 168 18.77 3.27 -4.80
N GLU A 169 19.33 4.27 -5.51
CA GLU A 169 20.75 4.62 -5.43
C GLU A 169 21.15 5.05 -4.01
N LEU A 170 20.32 5.88 -3.35
CA LEU A 170 20.55 6.29 -1.96
C LEU A 170 20.60 5.07 -1.03
N VAL A 171 19.60 4.18 -1.13
CA VAL A 171 19.52 2.95 -0.32
C VAL A 171 20.75 2.06 -0.59
N TYR A 172 21.12 1.86 -1.84
CA TYR A 172 22.26 1.03 -2.22
C TYR A 172 23.61 1.60 -1.73
N LYS A 173 23.83 2.92 -1.83
CA LYS A 173 25.03 3.58 -1.29
C LYS A 173 25.16 3.35 0.23
N ILE A 174 24.04 3.51 0.96
CA ILE A 174 24.02 3.30 2.41
C ILE A 174 24.25 1.82 2.75
N ALA A 175 23.60 0.90 2.04
CA ALA A 175 23.77 -0.55 2.23
C ALA A 175 25.21 -0.98 1.93
N SER A 176 25.82 -0.47 0.86
CA SER A 176 27.20 -0.77 0.45
C SER A 176 28.22 -0.29 1.46
N ALA A 177 28.00 0.89 2.07
CA ALA A 177 28.89 1.43 3.10
C ALA A 177 28.85 0.61 4.39
N ASN A 178 27.65 0.13 4.79
CA ASN A 178 27.47 -0.67 6.00
C ASN A 178 27.87 -2.14 5.81
N PHE A 179 27.53 -2.72 4.64
CA PHE A 179 27.64 -4.17 4.38
C PHE A 179 28.25 -4.46 3.01
N PRO A 180 29.54 -4.10 2.76
CA PRO A 180 30.16 -4.20 1.44
C PRO A 180 30.24 -5.64 0.90
N ASN A 181 30.15 -6.66 1.77
CA ASN A 181 30.13 -8.06 1.36
C ASN A 181 28.71 -8.57 1.08
N TRP A 182 27.68 -7.89 1.54
CA TRP A 182 26.29 -8.31 1.37
C TRP A 182 25.62 -7.69 0.14
N VAL A 183 26.27 -6.76 -0.53
CA VAL A 183 25.80 -6.17 -1.80
C VAL A 183 26.44 -6.82 -3.04
N LYS A 184 27.42 -7.72 -2.85
CA LYS A 184 28.08 -8.45 -3.94
C LYS A 184 27.20 -9.55 -4.51
N ASN A 185 27.34 -9.81 -5.81
CA ASN A 185 26.68 -10.92 -6.46
C ASN A 185 26.98 -12.25 -5.74
N ARG A 186 26.00 -13.13 -5.70
CA ARG A 186 26.06 -14.45 -5.07
C ARG A 186 26.20 -15.52 -6.13
N THR A 187 26.91 -16.59 -5.78
CA THR A 187 26.98 -17.79 -6.61
C THR A 187 25.68 -18.54 -6.53
N MET A 188 25.20 -19.04 -7.68
CA MET A 188 24.00 -19.87 -7.75
C MET A 188 24.24 -21.19 -6.99
N PRO A 189 23.41 -21.51 -5.99
CA PRO A 189 23.51 -22.78 -5.29
C PRO A 189 23.16 -23.98 -6.19
N THR A 190 23.50 -25.17 -5.77
CA THR A 190 23.14 -26.42 -6.46
C THR A 190 21.99 -27.13 -5.74
N GLY A 191 21.35 -28.09 -6.42
CA GLY A 191 20.28 -28.92 -5.85
C GLY A 191 18.89 -28.42 -6.16
N LYS A 192 17.93 -28.75 -5.30
CA LYS A 192 16.53 -28.32 -5.39
C LYS A 192 16.42 -26.81 -5.31
N ILE A 193 15.55 -26.22 -6.11
CA ILE A 193 15.41 -24.76 -6.17
C ILE A 193 14.79 -24.25 -4.86
N ARG A 194 15.56 -23.48 -4.08
CA ARG A 194 15.12 -22.83 -2.85
C ARG A 194 14.61 -21.42 -3.17
N LEU A 195 13.31 -21.21 -2.91
CA LEU A 195 12.61 -19.94 -3.14
C LEU A 195 12.31 -19.28 -1.80
N GLY A 196 12.76 -18.05 -1.62
CA GLY A 196 12.38 -17.20 -0.49
C GLY A 196 11.26 -16.25 -0.85
N TYR A 197 10.22 -16.16 -0.02
CA TYR A 197 9.20 -15.11 -0.09
C TYR A 197 9.27 -14.26 1.17
N ILE A 198 9.45 -12.96 1.00
CA ILE A 198 9.60 -12.02 2.12
C ILE A 198 8.54 -10.92 2.06
N SER A 199 7.91 -10.63 3.21
CA SER A 199 6.89 -9.59 3.34
C SER A 199 6.70 -9.17 4.79
N ALA A 200 6.31 -7.91 4.99
CA ALA A 200 5.80 -7.40 6.26
C ALA A 200 4.32 -7.77 6.50
N HIS A 201 3.68 -8.44 5.54
CA HIS A 201 2.22 -8.66 5.50
C HIS A 201 1.80 -10.12 5.28
N LEU A 202 2.59 -11.12 5.74
CA LEU A 202 2.19 -12.54 5.75
C LEU A 202 1.16 -12.82 6.87
N ARG A 203 0.06 -12.08 6.84
CA ARG A 203 -1.07 -12.10 7.78
C ARG A 203 -2.33 -11.67 7.05
N HIS A 204 -3.45 -11.49 7.75
CA HIS A 204 -4.69 -10.97 7.15
C HIS A 204 -4.45 -9.60 6.50
N HIS A 205 -4.05 -9.62 5.25
CA HIS A 205 -3.73 -8.45 4.45
C HIS A 205 -3.85 -8.78 2.95
N THR A 206 -4.10 -7.76 2.13
CA THR A 206 -4.22 -7.89 0.66
C THR A 206 -3.03 -8.62 0.04
N VAL A 207 -1.80 -8.31 0.45
CA VAL A 207 -0.56 -8.96 -0.06
C VAL A 207 -0.60 -10.47 0.17
N ALA A 208 -0.95 -10.92 1.37
CA ALA A 208 -1.05 -12.34 1.66
C ALA A 208 -2.11 -13.03 0.78
N LYS A 209 -3.30 -12.43 0.65
CA LYS A 209 -4.38 -12.96 -0.20
C LYS A 209 -3.95 -13.11 -1.67
N LEU A 210 -3.24 -12.13 -2.21
CA LEU A 210 -2.82 -12.11 -3.62
C LEU A 210 -1.84 -13.23 -3.95
N PHE A 211 -0.84 -13.49 -3.09
CA PHE A 211 0.29 -14.36 -3.44
C PHE A 211 0.26 -15.74 -2.79
N GLN A 212 -0.70 -16.02 -1.92
CA GLN A 212 -0.84 -17.34 -1.25
C GLN A 212 -0.91 -18.49 -2.25
N GLY A 213 -1.61 -18.31 -3.38
CA GLY A 213 -1.74 -19.33 -4.41
C GLY A 213 -0.42 -19.76 -5.04
N TRP A 214 0.62 -18.88 -5.04
CA TRP A 214 1.96 -19.24 -5.52
C TRP A 214 2.61 -20.33 -4.66
N LEU A 215 2.32 -20.35 -3.35
CA LEU A 215 2.79 -21.38 -2.44
C LEU A 215 1.90 -22.62 -2.51
N GLN A 216 0.58 -22.41 -2.51
CA GLN A 216 -0.41 -23.49 -2.45
C GLN A 216 -0.30 -24.46 -3.63
N TRP A 217 -0.12 -23.92 -4.85
CA TRP A 217 -0.17 -24.72 -6.08
C TRP A 217 1.20 -25.06 -6.66
N ARG A 218 2.30 -24.77 -5.93
CA ARG A 218 3.66 -25.04 -6.40
C ARG A 218 3.94 -26.53 -6.60
N ASN A 219 4.87 -26.84 -7.47
CA ASN A 219 5.44 -28.17 -7.60
C ASN A 219 6.43 -28.45 -6.44
N ARG A 220 5.98 -29.22 -5.44
CA ARG A 220 6.76 -29.56 -4.23
C ARG A 220 8.00 -30.41 -4.49
N GLU A 221 8.09 -31.10 -5.62
CA GLU A 221 9.27 -31.89 -5.97
C GLU A 221 10.42 -30.99 -6.46
N GLN A 222 10.10 -29.91 -7.14
CA GLN A 222 11.07 -29.01 -7.76
C GLN A 222 11.47 -27.84 -6.86
N PHE A 223 10.54 -27.34 -6.05
CA PHE A 223 10.71 -26.12 -5.27
C PHE A 223 10.61 -26.37 -3.77
N GLU A 224 11.54 -25.76 -3.03
CA GLU A 224 11.54 -25.71 -1.56
C GLU A 224 11.31 -24.25 -1.14
N ILE A 225 10.28 -24.00 -0.31
CA ILE A 225 9.79 -22.67 0.02
C ILE A 225 10.23 -22.23 1.41
N TYR A 226 10.83 -21.05 1.45
CA TYR A 226 11.23 -20.31 2.65
C TYR A 226 10.39 -19.04 2.75
N CYS A 227 9.61 -18.87 3.82
CA CYS A 227 8.84 -17.67 4.07
C CYS A 227 9.45 -16.85 5.20
N TYR A 228 9.57 -15.54 4.98
CA TYR A 228 10.12 -14.58 5.94
C TYR A 228 9.09 -13.52 6.25
N GLY A 229 8.38 -13.65 7.36
CA GLY A 229 7.44 -12.66 7.89
C GLY A 229 8.18 -11.61 8.71
N ILE A 230 8.13 -10.35 8.28
CA ILE A 230 8.72 -9.21 9.00
C ILE A 230 7.57 -8.37 9.56
N ASP A 231 6.83 -8.86 10.55
CA ASP A 231 5.71 -8.13 11.13
C ASP A 231 6.09 -7.48 12.45
N ILE A 232 5.95 -6.14 12.49
CA ILE A 232 6.21 -5.31 13.66
C ILE A 232 5.44 -5.78 14.91
N ASN A 233 4.22 -6.29 14.71
CA ASN A 233 3.32 -6.69 15.79
C ASN A 233 3.43 -8.19 16.12
N ASN A 234 4.26 -8.92 15.39
CA ASN A 234 4.37 -10.38 15.50
C ASN A 234 3.00 -11.08 15.44
N THR A 235 2.16 -10.64 14.50
CA THR A 235 0.80 -11.14 14.34
C THR A 235 0.82 -12.59 13.86
N CYS A 236 0.04 -13.46 14.50
CA CYS A 236 -0.16 -14.83 14.09
C CYS A 236 -1.67 -15.10 13.94
N ASP A 237 -2.21 -14.82 12.76
CA ASP A 237 -3.60 -15.09 12.39
C ASP A 237 -3.74 -16.32 11.48
N ASN A 238 -4.93 -16.55 10.93
CA ASN A 238 -5.18 -17.71 10.06
C ASN A 238 -4.32 -17.67 8.80
N PHE A 239 -4.15 -16.49 8.16
CA PHE A 239 -3.28 -16.36 6.99
C PHE A 239 -1.82 -16.66 7.32
N THR A 240 -1.33 -16.19 8.48
CA THR A 240 0.04 -16.51 8.94
C THR A 240 0.23 -18.03 9.06
N ARG A 241 -0.77 -18.73 9.65
CA ARG A 241 -0.72 -20.19 9.78
C ARG A 241 -0.76 -20.90 8.43
N GLU A 242 -1.60 -20.44 7.51
CA GLU A 242 -1.67 -21.00 6.16
C GLU A 242 -0.35 -20.84 5.39
N TYR A 243 0.33 -19.68 5.51
CA TYR A 243 1.68 -19.50 4.98
C TYR A 243 2.69 -20.44 5.63
N GLN A 244 2.60 -20.65 6.95
CA GLN A 244 3.43 -21.57 7.69
C GLN A 244 3.23 -23.01 7.25
N GLU A 245 2.00 -23.48 7.05
CA GLU A 245 1.65 -24.83 6.61
C GLU A 245 2.05 -25.10 5.15
N GLN A 246 2.01 -24.05 4.32
CA GLN A 246 2.33 -24.15 2.90
C GLN A 246 3.81 -23.98 2.59
N SER A 247 4.62 -23.42 3.49
CA SER A 247 6.08 -23.33 3.34
C SER A 247 6.79 -24.56 3.87
N ASP A 248 8.02 -24.81 3.40
CA ASP A 248 8.89 -25.85 3.97
C ASP A 248 9.62 -25.30 5.20
N TYR A 249 9.92 -23.99 5.20
CA TYR A 249 10.50 -23.26 6.33
C TYR A 249 9.80 -21.90 6.49
N PHE A 250 9.42 -21.55 7.72
CA PHE A 250 8.77 -20.30 8.04
C PHE A 250 9.51 -19.59 9.18
N TYR A 251 9.92 -18.34 8.93
CA TYR A 251 10.60 -17.48 9.90
C TYR A 251 9.73 -16.25 10.16
N GLN A 252 9.46 -15.96 11.44
CA GLN A 252 8.74 -14.77 11.88
C GLN A 252 9.69 -13.87 12.67
N PHE A 253 9.80 -12.62 12.24
CA PHE A 253 10.65 -11.62 12.88
C PHE A 253 9.81 -10.43 13.34
N ASP A 254 9.93 -10.08 14.61
CA ASP A 254 9.30 -8.90 15.19
C ASP A 254 10.19 -7.65 15.06
N ASN A 255 9.78 -6.55 15.71
CA ASN A 255 10.52 -5.28 15.69
C ASN A 255 11.78 -5.28 16.58
N LEU A 256 12.01 -6.32 17.38
CA LEU A 256 13.18 -6.44 18.26
C LEU A 256 14.37 -7.07 17.53
N VAL A 257 14.10 -7.76 16.42
CA VAL A 257 15.15 -8.38 15.60
C VAL A 257 15.73 -7.33 14.66
N ASN A 258 17.06 -7.12 14.74
CA ASN A 258 17.73 -6.19 13.83
C ASN A 258 17.82 -6.75 12.40
N MET A 259 17.96 -5.87 11.41
CA MET A 259 18.00 -6.24 9.99
C MET A 259 19.17 -7.13 9.63
N GLU A 260 20.29 -6.99 10.32
CA GLU A 260 21.50 -7.81 10.11
C GLU A 260 21.24 -9.28 10.44
N LYS A 261 20.51 -9.56 11.52
CA LYS A 261 20.13 -10.94 11.87
C LYS A 261 19.17 -11.55 10.85
N ILE A 262 18.23 -10.76 10.35
CA ILE A 262 17.30 -11.21 9.30
C ILE A 262 18.08 -11.49 8.00
N ALA A 263 18.94 -10.57 7.59
CA ALA A 263 19.78 -10.74 6.41
C ALA A 263 20.69 -11.96 6.51
N GLN A 264 21.35 -12.18 7.67
CA GLN A 264 22.19 -13.34 7.91
C GLN A 264 21.39 -14.65 7.83
N ASN A 265 20.20 -14.70 8.45
CA ASN A 265 19.33 -15.88 8.36
C ASN A 265 18.96 -16.22 6.90
N ILE A 266 18.64 -15.20 6.08
CA ILE A 266 18.35 -15.41 4.65
C ILE A 266 19.59 -15.95 3.92
N LEU A 267 20.77 -15.38 4.19
CA LEU A 267 22.04 -15.82 3.58
C LEU A 267 22.39 -17.26 3.95
N ASP A 268 22.18 -17.66 5.20
CA ASP A 268 22.47 -19.02 5.70
C ASP A 268 21.62 -20.08 5.00
N ASN A 269 20.41 -19.73 4.57
CA ASN A 269 19.51 -20.61 3.82
C ASN A 269 19.91 -20.82 2.36
N GLN A 270 20.91 -20.08 1.84
CA GLN A 270 21.44 -20.24 0.48
C GLN A 270 20.35 -20.33 -0.59
N LEU A 271 19.45 -19.36 -0.63
CA LEU A 271 18.36 -19.32 -1.60
C LEU A 271 18.89 -19.20 -3.03
N HIS A 272 18.17 -19.73 -4.01
CA HIS A 272 18.39 -19.47 -5.44
C HIS A 272 17.74 -18.16 -5.84
N ILE A 273 16.51 -17.93 -5.38
CA ILE A 273 15.69 -16.76 -5.70
C ILE A 273 15.07 -16.22 -4.42
N LEU A 274 15.10 -14.90 -4.22
CA LEU A 274 14.38 -14.21 -3.17
C LEU A 274 13.36 -13.25 -3.79
N VAL A 275 12.09 -13.40 -3.44
CA VAL A 275 10.97 -12.59 -3.94
C VAL A 275 10.44 -11.70 -2.83
N TYR A 276 10.54 -10.40 -3.02
CA TYR A 276 9.94 -9.40 -2.16
C TYR A 276 8.50 -9.14 -2.62
N LEU A 277 7.52 -9.38 -1.75
CA LEU A 277 6.12 -9.25 -2.11
C LEU A 277 5.59 -7.82 -2.05
N ASP A 278 6.26 -6.91 -1.30
CA ASP A 278 5.71 -5.62 -0.90
C ASP A 278 6.73 -4.48 -0.71
N ILE A 279 7.81 -4.45 -1.51
CA ILE A 279 8.77 -3.32 -1.45
C ILE A 279 8.00 -2.00 -1.62
N GLY A 280 8.27 -1.04 -0.71
CA GLY A 280 7.61 0.27 -0.69
C GLY A 280 6.46 0.39 0.30
N MET A 281 5.94 -0.72 0.84
CA MET A 281 4.91 -0.71 1.89
C MET A 281 5.49 -0.73 3.31
N ASP A 282 6.57 -1.47 3.52
CA ASP A 282 7.34 -1.46 4.77
C ASP A 282 8.79 -1.05 4.49
N ALA A 283 9.36 -0.19 5.35
CA ALA A 283 10.70 0.32 5.13
C ALA A 283 11.79 -0.73 5.33
N ARG A 284 11.56 -1.74 6.17
CA ARG A 284 12.50 -2.83 6.45
C ARG A 284 12.63 -3.77 5.26
N THR A 285 11.55 -4.04 4.52
CA THR A 285 11.63 -4.80 3.26
C THR A 285 12.46 -4.05 2.23
N THR A 286 12.29 -2.72 2.12
CA THR A 286 13.11 -1.87 1.24
C THR A 286 14.60 -1.85 1.69
N GLN A 287 14.84 -1.77 2.99
CA GLN A 287 16.19 -1.78 3.57
C GLN A 287 16.92 -3.09 3.27
N LEU A 288 16.26 -4.25 3.49
CA LEU A 288 16.81 -5.57 3.15
C LEU A 288 17.01 -5.74 1.64
N ALA A 289 16.10 -5.21 0.84
CA ALA A 289 16.21 -5.25 -0.63
C ALA A 289 17.39 -4.42 -1.17
N GLY A 290 17.93 -3.49 -0.39
CA GLY A 290 19.19 -2.81 -0.69
C GLY A 290 20.44 -3.73 -0.63
N LEU A 291 20.30 -4.94 -0.10
CA LEU A 291 21.32 -5.98 -0.02
C LEU A 291 21.13 -7.03 -1.12
N ARG A 292 22.17 -7.79 -1.45
CA ARG A 292 22.12 -8.95 -2.35
C ARG A 292 22.12 -10.24 -1.51
N LEU A 293 20.92 -10.69 -1.10
CA LEU A 293 20.75 -11.83 -0.18
C LEU A 293 20.56 -13.16 -0.92
N ALA A 294 20.28 -13.11 -2.23
CA ALA A 294 20.21 -14.27 -3.12
C ALA A 294 20.83 -13.94 -4.49
N PRO A 295 21.23 -14.95 -5.30
CA PRO A 295 21.72 -14.75 -6.67
C PRO A 295 20.73 -14.03 -7.55
N VAL A 296 19.46 -14.36 -7.46
CA VAL A 296 18.35 -13.70 -8.17
C VAL A 296 17.41 -13.08 -7.15
N GLN A 297 17.11 -11.81 -7.31
CA GLN A 297 16.15 -11.08 -6.47
C GLN A 297 15.05 -10.49 -7.33
N CYS A 298 13.81 -10.73 -6.91
CA CYS A 298 12.62 -10.27 -7.60
C CYS A 298 11.76 -9.42 -6.67
N VAL A 299 11.00 -8.54 -7.25
CA VAL A 299 9.89 -7.84 -6.60
C VAL A 299 8.59 -8.12 -7.35
N THR A 300 7.46 -8.06 -6.66
CA THR A 300 6.14 -8.19 -7.29
C THR A 300 5.17 -7.10 -6.82
N TRP A 301 3.98 -7.10 -7.39
CA TRP A 301 3.00 -6.01 -7.33
C TRP A 301 2.11 -5.98 -6.07
N GLY A 302 2.56 -6.54 -4.94
CA GLY A 302 1.94 -6.23 -3.65
C GLY A 302 1.93 -4.72 -3.38
N HIS A 303 2.95 -4.04 -3.92
CA HIS A 303 2.95 -2.60 -4.18
C HIS A 303 3.38 -2.36 -5.64
N PRO A 304 2.45 -2.04 -6.56
CA PRO A 304 2.69 -2.12 -8.01
C PRO A 304 3.50 -0.94 -8.56
N ILE A 305 4.73 -0.80 -8.07
CA ILE A 305 5.69 0.25 -8.43
C ILE A 305 7.08 -0.37 -8.55
N THR A 306 7.88 0.08 -9.52
CA THR A 306 9.31 -0.25 -9.59
C THR A 306 10.01 0.04 -8.27
N SER A 307 10.92 -0.83 -7.84
CA SER A 307 11.69 -0.61 -6.62
C SER A 307 12.79 0.47 -6.80
N GLY A 308 13.29 0.60 -8.02
CA GLY A 308 14.44 1.47 -8.33
C GLY A 308 15.78 0.94 -7.78
N LEU A 309 15.80 -0.22 -7.13
CA LEU A 309 16.98 -0.78 -6.46
C LEU A 309 17.87 -1.54 -7.44
N PRO A 310 19.18 -1.26 -7.52
CA PRO A 310 20.10 -1.99 -8.41
C PRO A 310 20.34 -3.44 -7.98
N THR A 311 19.88 -3.83 -6.80
CA THR A 311 19.93 -5.17 -6.24
C THR A 311 18.76 -6.05 -6.61
N ILE A 312 17.74 -5.51 -7.27
CA ILE A 312 16.55 -6.26 -7.72
C ILE A 312 16.63 -6.45 -9.24
N ASP A 313 16.57 -7.70 -9.67
CA ASP A 313 16.80 -8.08 -11.07
C ASP A 313 15.49 -8.07 -11.90
N TYR A 314 14.38 -8.51 -11.30
CA TYR A 314 13.12 -8.73 -12.00
C TYR A 314 11.93 -8.14 -11.26
N PHE A 315 10.99 -7.57 -12.02
CA PHE A 315 9.65 -7.24 -11.53
C PHE A 315 8.66 -8.27 -12.07
N ILE A 316 8.05 -9.06 -11.18
CA ILE A 316 7.06 -10.08 -11.54
C ILE A 316 5.69 -9.43 -11.59
N SER A 317 5.10 -9.39 -12.79
CA SER A 317 3.83 -8.75 -13.10
C SER A 317 2.87 -9.70 -13.84
N SER A 318 1.87 -9.17 -14.51
CA SER A 318 0.79 -9.86 -15.21
C SER A 318 0.70 -9.41 -16.68
N GLU A 319 0.50 -10.32 -17.61
CA GLU A 319 0.32 -9.97 -19.03
C GLU A 319 -0.96 -9.15 -19.29
N LEU A 320 -2.03 -9.37 -18.51
CA LEU A 320 -3.29 -8.63 -18.67
C LEU A 320 -3.26 -7.24 -18.02
N MET A 321 -2.44 -7.04 -16.99
CA MET A 321 -2.36 -5.76 -16.26
C MET A 321 -1.36 -4.80 -16.91
N GLU A 322 -0.29 -5.32 -17.51
CA GLU A 322 0.74 -4.45 -18.10
C GLU A 322 0.26 -3.82 -19.43
N PRO A 323 0.53 -2.53 -19.63
CA PRO A 323 0.40 -1.94 -20.96
C PRO A 323 1.52 -2.44 -21.88
N THR A 324 1.35 -2.23 -23.19
CA THR A 324 2.37 -2.60 -24.19
C THR A 324 3.73 -2.02 -23.86
N GLU A 325 3.77 -0.74 -23.46
CA GLU A 325 5.00 -0.01 -23.13
C GLU A 325 5.41 -0.14 -21.66
N GLY A 326 4.86 -1.14 -20.94
CA GLY A 326 5.07 -1.34 -19.51
C GLY A 326 6.53 -1.45 -19.08
N ASP A 327 7.40 -2.00 -19.93
CA ASP A 327 8.83 -2.12 -19.66
C ASP A 327 9.50 -0.77 -19.33
N ASN A 328 8.98 0.34 -19.87
CA ASN A 328 9.50 1.69 -19.62
C ASN A 328 9.13 2.24 -18.23
N HIS A 329 8.38 1.49 -17.42
CA HIS A 329 7.96 1.91 -16.09
C HIS A 329 8.81 1.30 -14.97
N TYR A 330 9.74 0.40 -15.30
CA TYR A 330 10.51 -0.38 -14.32
C TYR A 330 12.01 -0.25 -14.53
N SER A 331 12.77 -0.24 -13.45
CA SER A 331 14.22 -0.37 -13.47
C SER A 331 14.68 -1.82 -13.61
N GLU A 332 13.82 -2.73 -13.15
CA GLU A 332 13.99 -4.17 -13.22
C GLU A 332 13.55 -4.72 -14.59
N LYS A 333 14.03 -5.91 -14.95
CA LYS A 333 13.49 -6.63 -16.10
C LYS A 333 12.06 -7.09 -15.81
N LEU A 334 11.10 -6.64 -16.61
CA LEU A 334 9.68 -6.95 -16.43
C LEU A 334 9.37 -8.37 -16.88
N ILE A 335 8.71 -9.15 -16.01
CA ILE A 335 8.22 -10.49 -16.28
C ILE A 335 6.70 -10.47 -16.23
N ARG A 336 6.06 -10.78 -17.36
CA ARG A 336 4.61 -10.86 -17.48
C ARG A 336 4.15 -12.31 -17.32
N LEU A 337 3.63 -12.65 -16.16
CA LEU A 337 3.02 -13.96 -15.94
C LEU A 337 1.68 -14.06 -16.67
N SER A 338 1.29 -15.27 -17.01
CA SER A 338 0.02 -15.54 -17.70
C SER A 338 -1.18 -15.00 -16.94
N ASN A 339 -2.14 -14.44 -17.66
CA ASN A 339 -3.42 -13.92 -17.13
C ASN A 339 -3.21 -12.83 -16.06
N LEU A 340 -3.77 -13.04 -14.85
CA LEU A 340 -3.64 -12.08 -13.73
C LEU A 340 -2.30 -12.21 -12.97
N GLY A 341 -1.47 -13.19 -13.30
CA GLY A 341 -0.19 -13.45 -12.61
C GLY A 341 -0.34 -14.04 -11.21
N ILE A 342 -1.55 -14.35 -10.77
CA ILE A 342 -1.86 -14.89 -9.44
C ILE A 342 -2.90 -16.01 -9.51
N ALA A 343 -2.90 -16.91 -8.52
CA ALA A 343 -3.95 -17.90 -8.30
C ALA A 343 -4.74 -17.51 -7.03
N TYR A 344 -5.50 -16.42 -7.13
CA TYR A 344 -6.26 -15.86 -6.01
C TYR A 344 -7.42 -16.78 -5.63
N ALA A 345 -7.52 -17.13 -4.34
CA ALA A 345 -8.60 -17.98 -3.83
C ALA A 345 -9.94 -17.23 -3.86
N LYS A 346 -11.00 -17.89 -4.33
CA LYS A 346 -12.34 -17.30 -4.31
C LYS A 346 -12.78 -17.04 -2.87
N PRO A 347 -13.16 -15.79 -2.51
CA PRO A 347 -13.60 -15.49 -1.15
C PRO A 347 -14.87 -16.26 -0.78
N SER A 348 -14.93 -16.74 0.46
CA SER A 348 -16.17 -17.23 1.06
C SER A 348 -17.03 -16.03 1.46
N LEU A 349 -18.21 -15.91 0.88
CA LEU A 349 -19.13 -14.83 1.18
C LEU A 349 -19.99 -15.19 2.39
N PRO A 350 -20.23 -14.24 3.33
CA PRO A 350 -21.23 -14.43 4.37
C PRO A 350 -22.62 -14.45 3.73
N PRO A 351 -23.61 -15.13 4.34
CA PRO A 351 -25.00 -15.01 3.90
C PRO A 351 -25.45 -13.54 4.00
N GLN A 352 -26.25 -13.09 3.02
CA GLN A 352 -26.84 -11.75 3.08
C GLN A 352 -27.88 -11.72 4.20
N ILE A 353 -27.55 -11.07 5.31
CA ILE A 353 -28.39 -10.98 6.51
C ILE A 353 -28.78 -9.54 6.86
N LYS A 354 -28.05 -8.53 6.34
CA LYS A 354 -28.33 -7.11 6.57
C LYS A 354 -29.14 -6.50 5.44
N THR A 355 -30.03 -5.57 5.80
CA THR A 355 -30.76 -4.72 4.85
C THR A 355 -29.93 -3.46 4.52
N ARG A 356 -30.32 -2.74 3.47
CA ARG A 356 -29.73 -1.43 3.15
C ARG A 356 -29.87 -0.46 4.32
N LEU A 357 -31.03 -0.41 4.96
CA LEU A 357 -31.30 0.48 6.09
C LEU A 357 -30.35 0.20 7.27
N GLU A 358 -30.15 -1.07 7.63
CA GLU A 358 -29.23 -1.48 8.70
C GLU A 358 -27.77 -1.14 8.40
N MET A 359 -27.42 -1.02 7.11
CA MET A 359 -26.10 -0.57 6.66
C MET A 359 -26.00 0.95 6.45
N GLY A 360 -27.07 1.72 6.74
CA GLY A 360 -27.12 3.17 6.53
C GLY A 360 -27.20 3.58 5.06
N LEU A 361 -27.70 2.70 4.20
CA LEU A 361 -27.90 2.94 2.77
C LEU A 361 -29.37 3.27 2.48
N ALA A 362 -29.60 4.11 1.47
CA ALA A 362 -30.97 4.40 1.00
C ALA A 362 -31.57 3.18 0.29
N GLU A 363 -32.84 2.90 0.57
CA GLU A 363 -33.53 1.72 0.02
C GLU A 363 -33.91 1.88 -1.47
N ASP A 364 -34.24 3.11 -1.87
CA ASP A 364 -34.77 3.47 -3.18
C ASP A 364 -33.73 4.08 -4.14
N LYS A 365 -32.47 4.24 -3.69
CA LYS A 365 -31.39 4.80 -4.50
C LYS A 365 -30.54 3.73 -5.20
N ILE A 366 -29.94 4.12 -6.31
CA ILE A 366 -28.88 3.35 -6.98
C ILE A 366 -27.57 3.56 -6.22
N ILE A 367 -27.02 2.50 -5.66
CA ILE A 367 -25.83 2.53 -4.81
C ILE A 367 -24.57 2.32 -5.66
N TYR A 368 -23.77 3.38 -5.80
CA TYR A 368 -22.44 3.35 -6.40
C TYR A 368 -21.38 3.19 -5.31
N LEU A 369 -20.67 2.07 -5.33
CA LEU A 369 -19.67 1.74 -4.32
C LEU A 369 -18.27 2.18 -4.76
N ASN A 370 -17.57 2.95 -3.92
CA ASN A 370 -16.22 3.46 -4.09
C ASN A 370 -15.39 3.08 -2.85
N CYS A 371 -14.76 1.92 -2.83
CA CYS A 371 -14.14 1.38 -1.62
C CYS A 371 -12.62 1.43 -1.60
N GLN A 372 -12.02 2.34 -2.38
CA GLN A 372 -10.59 2.59 -2.32
C GLN A 372 -10.22 3.54 -1.18
N SER A 373 -8.96 3.45 -0.71
CA SER A 373 -8.42 4.42 0.25
C SER A 373 -8.46 5.85 -0.31
N LEU A 374 -8.82 6.85 0.50
CA LEU A 374 -9.11 8.20 0.05
C LEU A 374 -7.93 8.91 -0.66
N PHE A 375 -6.69 8.54 -0.34
CA PHE A 375 -5.50 9.08 -1.00
C PHE A 375 -5.31 8.61 -2.45
N LYS A 376 -6.11 7.66 -2.91
CA LYS A 376 -6.09 7.17 -4.30
C LYS A 376 -6.93 8.04 -5.24
N TYR A 377 -7.88 8.81 -4.69
CA TYR A 377 -8.77 9.67 -5.50
C TYR A 377 -8.09 11.01 -5.77
N LEU A 378 -7.77 11.27 -7.03
CA LEU A 378 -7.11 12.51 -7.44
C LEU A 378 -8.12 13.59 -7.83
N PRO A 379 -7.79 14.89 -7.61
CA PRO A 379 -8.70 16.02 -7.85
C PRO A 379 -9.25 16.11 -9.28
N GLU A 380 -8.48 15.66 -10.26
CA GLU A 380 -8.85 15.68 -11.69
C GLU A 380 -10.04 14.77 -12.03
N ASN A 381 -10.40 13.85 -11.12
CA ASN A 381 -11.49 12.89 -11.31
C ASN A 381 -12.71 13.16 -10.44
N ASP A 382 -12.71 14.23 -9.65
CA ASP A 382 -13.83 14.55 -8.74
C ASP A 382 -15.14 14.88 -9.48
N ASP A 383 -15.05 15.34 -10.73
CA ASP A 383 -16.21 15.68 -11.58
C ASP A 383 -17.02 14.46 -12.05
N ILE A 384 -16.46 13.25 -11.92
CA ILE A 384 -17.14 12.01 -12.29
C ILE A 384 -18.45 11.86 -11.51
N PHE A 385 -18.41 12.04 -10.20
CA PHE A 385 -19.55 11.78 -9.32
C PHE A 385 -20.72 12.74 -9.54
N PRO A 386 -20.54 14.08 -9.57
CA PRO A 386 -21.66 14.98 -9.84
C PRO A 386 -22.20 14.85 -11.27
N ARG A 387 -21.37 14.52 -12.27
CA ARG A 387 -21.84 14.26 -13.66
C ARG A 387 -22.73 13.03 -13.74
N ILE A 388 -22.41 11.97 -13.00
CA ILE A 388 -23.29 10.80 -12.86
C ILE A 388 -24.58 11.20 -12.13
N ALA A 389 -24.48 11.93 -11.01
CA ALA A 389 -25.61 12.36 -10.20
C ALA A 389 -26.61 13.24 -10.96
N GLN A 390 -26.16 14.10 -11.90
CA GLN A 390 -27.04 14.92 -12.75
C GLN A 390 -27.96 14.07 -13.62
N GLN A 391 -27.52 12.89 -14.05
CA GLN A 391 -28.30 11.99 -14.92
C GLN A 391 -29.05 10.92 -14.10
N VAL A 392 -28.43 10.40 -13.06
CA VAL A 392 -29.00 9.40 -12.14
C VAL A 392 -29.37 10.11 -10.83
N THR A 393 -30.46 10.85 -10.85
CA THR A 393 -30.87 11.76 -9.76
C THR A 393 -31.17 11.04 -8.44
N ASN A 394 -31.49 9.75 -8.48
CA ASN A 394 -31.69 8.89 -7.31
C ASN A 394 -30.42 8.07 -6.97
N SER A 395 -29.23 8.56 -7.29
CA SER A 395 -27.97 7.89 -6.95
C SER A 395 -27.50 8.16 -5.53
N GLN A 396 -26.69 7.23 -4.99
CA GLN A 396 -25.94 7.39 -3.74
C GLN A 396 -24.53 6.86 -3.92
N PHE A 397 -23.51 7.67 -3.59
CA PHE A 397 -22.08 7.31 -3.70
C PHE A 397 -21.53 6.99 -2.32
N ILE A 398 -21.00 5.79 -2.16
CA ILE A 398 -20.45 5.32 -0.89
C ILE A 398 -18.93 5.36 -0.96
N PHE A 399 -18.29 6.00 0.02
CA PHE A 399 -16.84 6.01 0.23
C PHE A 399 -16.50 5.53 1.63
N ILE A 400 -15.35 4.90 1.78
CA ILE A 400 -14.87 4.41 3.08
C ILE A 400 -13.97 5.48 3.71
N CYS A 401 -14.28 5.90 4.94
CA CYS A 401 -13.51 6.87 5.71
C CYS A 401 -12.05 6.46 5.88
N HIS A 402 -11.16 7.44 5.88
CA HIS A 402 -9.81 7.23 6.39
C HIS A 402 -9.84 7.13 7.92
N ARG A 403 -8.83 6.45 8.52
CA ARG A 403 -8.70 6.38 10.00
C ARG A 403 -8.56 7.76 10.66
N SER A 404 -7.97 8.74 9.97
CA SER A 404 -7.92 10.14 10.37
C SER A 404 -9.18 10.86 9.89
N GLU A 405 -9.88 11.51 10.83
CA GLU A 405 -11.05 12.34 10.54
C GLU A 405 -10.65 13.57 9.69
N PHE A 406 -9.46 14.13 9.92
CA PHE A 406 -8.94 15.25 9.14
C PHE A 406 -8.81 14.88 7.65
N VAL A 407 -8.22 13.73 7.34
CA VAL A 407 -8.06 13.25 5.96
C VAL A 407 -9.42 13.00 5.30
N THR A 408 -10.37 12.40 6.04
CA THR A 408 -11.75 12.20 5.58
C THR A 408 -12.43 13.53 5.27
N HIS A 409 -12.28 14.52 6.16
CA HIS A 409 -12.85 15.85 5.99
C HIS A 409 -12.26 16.59 4.77
N CYS A 410 -10.94 16.51 4.55
CA CYS A 410 -10.29 17.09 3.37
C CYS A 410 -10.87 16.51 2.07
N PHE A 411 -11.03 15.19 1.99
CA PHE A 411 -11.62 14.53 0.84
C PHE A 411 -13.09 14.93 0.63
N GLN A 412 -13.90 14.88 1.68
CA GLN A 412 -15.31 15.26 1.63
C GLN A 412 -15.52 16.72 1.22
N SER A 413 -14.69 17.63 1.74
CA SER A 413 -14.73 19.05 1.37
C SER A 413 -14.42 19.26 -0.11
N ARG A 414 -13.44 18.53 -0.67
CA ARG A 414 -13.09 18.57 -2.08
C ARG A 414 -14.24 18.06 -2.96
N LEU A 415 -14.86 16.93 -2.59
CA LEU A 415 -16.04 16.42 -3.31
C LEU A 415 -17.24 17.38 -3.21
N SER A 416 -17.49 17.97 -2.03
CA SER A 416 -18.56 18.97 -1.86
C SER A 416 -18.37 20.14 -2.82
N GLN A 417 -17.15 20.63 -2.99
CA GLN A 417 -16.83 21.69 -3.97
C GLN A 417 -17.07 21.21 -5.41
N ALA A 418 -16.75 19.94 -5.72
CA ALA A 418 -17.02 19.37 -7.03
C ALA A 418 -18.53 19.34 -7.32
N PHE A 419 -19.35 18.83 -6.39
CA PHE A 419 -20.81 18.80 -6.52
C PHE A 419 -21.41 20.22 -6.68
N ASN A 420 -20.96 21.17 -5.86
CA ASN A 420 -21.42 22.57 -5.92
C ASN A 420 -21.18 23.20 -7.30
N ARG A 421 -20.07 22.89 -7.98
CA ARG A 421 -19.78 23.37 -9.35
C ARG A 421 -20.81 22.89 -10.39
N TYR A 422 -21.51 21.79 -10.09
CA TYR A 422 -22.58 21.23 -10.94
C TYR A 422 -23.99 21.57 -10.42
N GLY A 423 -24.10 22.47 -9.44
CA GLY A 423 -25.38 22.88 -8.86
C GLY A 423 -26.03 21.81 -7.96
N LEU A 424 -25.25 20.87 -7.48
CA LEU A 424 -25.71 19.76 -6.63
C LEU A 424 -25.12 19.90 -5.22
N ASN A 425 -25.85 19.38 -4.22
CA ASN A 425 -25.39 19.31 -2.85
C ASN A 425 -24.86 17.89 -2.54
N TRP A 426 -23.61 17.79 -2.14
CA TRP A 426 -22.97 16.51 -1.76
C TRP A 426 -23.79 15.70 -0.76
N GLN A 427 -24.42 16.34 0.24
CA GLN A 427 -25.18 15.66 1.29
C GLN A 427 -26.37 14.84 0.75
N ASP A 428 -26.90 15.19 -0.42
CA ASP A 428 -28.00 14.47 -1.03
C ASP A 428 -27.58 13.17 -1.71
N TYR A 429 -26.28 13.02 -2.02
CA TYR A 429 -25.73 11.95 -2.84
C TYR A 429 -24.63 11.13 -2.14
N GLY A 430 -23.84 11.74 -1.26
CA GLY A 430 -22.61 11.14 -0.74
C GLY A 430 -22.75 10.57 0.66
N VAL A 431 -22.17 9.40 0.89
CA VAL A 431 -22.06 8.78 2.22
C VAL A 431 -20.60 8.43 2.49
N MET A 432 -20.08 8.94 3.60
CA MET A 432 -18.78 8.57 4.14
C MET A 432 -18.99 7.47 5.19
N MET A 433 -18.74 6.21 4.80
CA MET A 433 -18.94 5.05 5.67
C MET A 433 -17.69 4.79 6.51
N PRO A 434 -17.80 4.47 7.80
CA PRO A 434 -16.65 4.10 8.62
C PRO A 434 -15.92 2.87 8.06
N GLN A 435 -14.70 2.63 8.50
CA GLN A 435 -14.01 1.38 8.17
C GLN A 435 -14.82 0.19 8.68
N LEU A 436 -15.00 -0.80 7.82
CA LEU A 436 -15.82 -1.98 8.08
C LEU A 436 -14.94 -3.20 8.35
N GLU A 437 -15.42 -4.07 9.22
CA GLU A 437 -14.91 -5.44 9.32
C GLU A 437 -15.26 -6.23 8.05
N GLN A 438 -14.52 -7.29 7.74
CA GLN A 438 -14.61 -8.01 6.47
C GLN A 438 -16.04 -8.48 6.14
N ASN A 439 -16.79 -9.00 7.11
CA ASN A 439 -18.16 -9.46 6.88
C ASN A 439 -19.08 -8.30 6.48
N ASP A 440 -19.01 -7.16 7.17
CA ASP A 440 -19.81 -5.97 6.84
C ASP A 440 -19.39 -5.36 5.50
N TYR A 441 -18.10 -5.44 5.15
CA TYR A 441 -17.63 -5.04 3.84
C TYR A 441 -18.23 -5.91 2.71
N PHE A 442 -18.33 -7.23 2.90
CA PHE A 442 -19.02 -8.09 1.94
C PHE A 442 -20.54 -7.81 1.90
N GLN A 443 -21.19 -7.53 3.06
CA GLN A 443 -22.59 -7.10 3.08
C GLN A 443 -22.79 -5.82 2.23
N LEU A 444 -21.89 -4.85 2.36
CA LEU A 444 -21.94 -3.62 1.56
C LEU A 444 -21.82 -3.92 0.06
N ASN A 445 -20.91 -4.81 -0.36
CA ASN A 445 -20.78 -5.21 -1.77
C ASN A 445 -22.01 -5.95 -2.29
N LEU A 446 -22.65 -6.82 -1.48
CA LEU A 446 -23.88 -7.54 -1.85
C LEU A 446 -25.10 -6.63 -1.99
N LEU A 447 -25.14 -5.51 -1.26
CA LEU A 447 -26.23 -4.53 -1.24
C LEU A 447 -26.08 -3.41 -2.26
N ALA A 448 -24.85 -3.17 -2.76
CA ALA A 448 -24.57 -2.18 -3.78
C ALA A 448 -25.08 -2.61 -5.17
N ASP A 449 -25.27 -1.64 -6.06
CA ASP A 449 -25.71 -1.87 -7.44
C ASP A 449 -24.57 -1.86 -8.44
N ILE A 450 -23.56 -1.00 -8.23
CA ILE A 450 -22.48 -0.76 -9.17
C ILE A 450 -21.19 -0.46 -8.38
N TYR A 451 -20.08 -1.08 -8.79
CA TYR A 451 -18.76 -0.74 -8.29
C TYR A 451 -18.08 0.23 -9.27
N LEU A 452 -17.69 1.40 -8.78
CA LEU A 452 -16.92 2.38 -9.54
C LEU A 452 -15.43 2.22 -9.21
N ASP A 453 -14.67 1.71 -10.17
CA ASP A 453 -13.22 1.60 -10.02
C ASP A 453 -12.52 2.96 -10.08
N ASN A 454 -11.42 3.10 -9.38
CA ASN A 454 -10.64 4.33 -9.38
C ASN A 454 -9.69 4.39 -10.58
N LEU A 455 -9.75 5.48 -11.36
CA LEU A 455 -9.00 5.62 -12.61
C LEU A 455 -7.49 5.71 -12.39
N SER A 456 -7.06 6.30 -11.28
CA SER A 456 -5.64 6.56 -11.01
C SER A 456 -4.94 5.38 -10.34
N TRP A 457 -5.70 4.58 -9.58
CA TRP A 457 -5.22 3.40 -8.86
C TRP A 457 -6.34 2.38 -8.73
N SER A 458 -6.39 1.47 -9.65
CA SER A 458 -7.44 0.47 -9.81
C SER A 458 -7.49 -0.53 -8.63
N GLY A 459 -8.66 -1.05 -8.35
CA GLY A 459 -8.89 -2.08 -7.35
C GLY A 459 -8.36 -3.44 -7.80
N GLY A 460 -7.37 -3.99 -7.09
CA GLY A 460 -6.95 -5.39 -7.25
C GLY A 460 -7.84 -6.30 -6.39
N ASN A 461 -7.50 -6.42 -5.10
CA ASN A 461 -8.25 -7.22 -4.14
C ASN A 461 -9.73 -6.80 -4.04
N THR A 462 -10.00 -5.49 -3.95
CA THR A 462 -11.37 -4.98 -3.81
C THR A 462 -12.24 -5.28 -5.04
N THR A 463 -11.66 -5.30 -6.24
CA THR A 463 -12.41 -5.70 -7.46
C THR A 463 -12.66 -7.20 -7.50
N LEU A 464 -11.70 -8.04 -7.11
CA LEU A 464 -11.94 -9.49 -6.97
C LEU A 464 -13.03 -9.79 -5.94
N GLU A 465 -13.06 -9.05 -4.83
CA GLU A 465 -14.12 -9.16 -3.81
C GLU A 465 -15.47 -8.67 -4.33
N ALA A 466 -15.53 -7.56 -5.11
CA ALA A 466 -16.75 -7.08 -5.76
C ALA A 466 -17.27 -8.09 -6.80
N ILE A 467 -16.38 -8.66 -7.63
CA ILE A 467 -16.74 -9.72 -8.59
C ILE A 467 -17.24 -10.96 -7.88
N ALA A 468 -16.64 -11.35 -6.75
CA ALA A 468 -17.16 -12.47 -5.94
C ALA A 468 -18.60 -12.23 -5.45
N CYS A 469 -18.97 -10.97 -5.21
CA CYS A 469 -20.35 -10.55 -4.92
C CYS A 469 -21.23 -10.35 -6.18
N GLN A 470 -20.72 -10.64 -7.38
CA GLN A 470 -21.39 -10.43 -8.67
C GLN A 470 -21.77 -8.96 -8.92
N LEU A 471 -21.04 -8.02 -8.31
CA LEU A 471 -21.30 -6.59 -8.46
C LEU A 471 -20.74 -6.10 -9.81
N PRO A 472 -21.56 -5.45 -10.68
CA PRO A 472 -21.06 -4.86 -11.93
C PRO A 472 -19.97 -3.82 -11.67
N VAL A 473 -18.85 -3.95 -12.34
CA VAL A 473 -17.68 -3.07 -12.21
C VAL A 473 -17.54 -2.20 -13.42
N VAL A 474 -17.39 -0.89 -13.23
CA VAL A 474 -16.99 0.07 -14.28
C VAL A 474 -15.53 0.41 -14.08
N THR A 475 -14.73 0.30 -15.14
CA THR A 475 -13.30 0.65 -15.10
C THR A 475 -12.84 1.36 -16.36
N CYS A 476 -11.76 2.10 -16.25
CA CYS A 476 -11.05 2.69 -17.38
C CYS A 476 -9.54 2.43 -17.17
N PRO A 477 -8.87 1.69 -18.08
CA PRO A 477 -7.46 1.34 -17.88
C PRO A 477 -6.57 2.58 -17.94
N GLY A 478 -5.72 2.70 -16.92
CA GLY A 478 -4.71 3.76 -16.83
C GLY A 478 -3.44 3.45 -17.64
N GLU A 479 -2.50 4.38 -17.60
CA GLU A 479 -1.17 4.27 -18.22
C GLU A 479 -0.30 3.21 -17.55
N PHE A 480 -0.37 3.09 -16.19
CA PHE A 480 0.47 2.20 -15.40
C PHE A 480 -0.30 0.95 -14.97
N MET A 481 0.43 -0.14 -14.71
CA MET A 481 -0.11 -1.40 -14.19
C MET A 481 -1.10 -1.18 -13.02
N ARG A 482 -0.76 -0.30 -12.08
CA ARG A 482 -1.58 0.05 -10.91
C ARG A 482 -2.96 0.66 -11.23
N GLY A 483 -3.15 1.18 -12.43
CA GLY A 483 -4.43 1.69 -12.94
C GLY A 483 -5.18 0.68 -13.83
N ARG A 484 -4.79 -0.61 -13.83
CA ARG A 484 -5.29 -1.60 -14.81
C ARG A 484 -5.75 -2.92 -14.20
N HIS A 485 -5.80 -3.03 -12.87
CA HIS A 485 -6.18 -4.27 -12.22
C HIS A 485 -7.61 -4.69 -12.54
N SER A 486 -8.59 -3.80 -12.39
CA SER A 486 -10.00 -4.08 -12.71
C SER A 486 -10.19 -4.36 -14.20
N TYR A 487 -9.47 -3.63 -15.07
CA TYR A 487 -9.43 -3.91 -16.50
C TYR A 487 -9.02 -5.36 -16.78
N ALA A 488 -7.91 -5.80 -16.18
CA ALA A 488 -7.39 -7.16 -16.37
C ALA A 488 -8.38 -8.22 -15.83
N ILE A 489 -8.98 -7.97 -14.68
CA ILE A 489 -9.98 -8.87 -14.09
C ILE A 489 -11.20 -9.00 -15.00
N LEU A 490 -11.75 -7.89 -15.49
CA LEU A 490 -12.89 -7.90 -16.43
C LEU A 490 -12.53 -8.59 -17.75
N LYS A 491 -11.34 -8.34 -18.30
CA LYS A 491 -10.84 -9.04 -19.50
C LYS A 491 -10.75 -10.55 -19.28
N LYS A 492 -10.26 -10.99 -18.11
CA LYS A 492 -10.19 -12.41 -17.75
C LYS A 492 -11.57 -13.06 -17.65
N LEU A 493 -12.58 -12.31 -17.22
CA LEU A 493 -13.98 -12.74 -17.19
C LEU A 493 -14.65 -12.70 -18.57
N GLY A 494 -14.03 -12.08 -19.58
CA GLY A 494 -14.63 -11.83 -20.89
C GLY A 494 -15.66 -10.69 -20.91
N ILE A 495 -15.68 -9.82 -19.88
CA ILE A 495 -16.54 -8.65 -19.80
C ILE A 495 -15.81 -7.45 -20.40
N THR A 496 -16.32 -6.91 -21.50
CA THR A 496 -15.74 -5.75 -22.19
C THR A 496 -16.64 -4.52 -22.15
N GLU A 497 -17.93 -4.72 -21.96
CA GLU A 497 -18.99 -3.71 -22.07
C GLU A 497 -18.91 -2.62 -20.98
N THR A 498 -18.27 -2.94 -19.85
CA THR A 498 -18.08 -2.00 -18.73
C THR A 498 -16.63 -1.52 -18.62
N ILE A 499 -15.81 -1.75 -19.63
CA ILE A 499 -14.46 -1.21 -19.77
C ILE A 499 -14.53 0.05 -20.65
N ALA A 500 -14.27 1.19 -20.05
CA ALA A 500 -14.27 2.48 -20.72
C ALA A 500 -12.96 2.73 -21.50
N THR A 501 -13.03 3.53 -22.54
CA THR A 501 -11.87 4.00 -23.32
C THR A 501 -11.26 5.27 -22.73
N ASP A 502 -12.06 6.08 -22.03
CA ASP A 502 -11.68 7.34 -21.42
C ASP A 502 -12.65 7.71 -20.27
N LYS A 503 -12.39 8.83 -19.60
CA LYS A 503 -13.21 9.30 -18.48
C LYS A 503 -14.67 9.61 -18.87
N ASN A 504 -14.93 10.13 -20.07
CA ASN A 504 -16.29 10.43 -20.48
C ASN A 504 -17.08 9.15 -20.72
N HIS A 505 -16.50 8.18 -21.43
CA HIS A 505 -17.09 6.88 -21.64
C HIS A 505 -17.30 6.12 -20.31
N TYR A 506 -16.39 6.28 -19.34
CA TYR A 506 -16.57 5.74 -17.99
C TYR A 506 -17.84 6.27 -17.31
N ILE A 507 -18.07 7.58 -17.41
CA ILE A 507 -19.29 8.23 -16.89
C ILE A 507 -20.53 7.74 -17.63
N GLU A 508 -20.49 7.62 -18.94
CA GLU A 508 -21.61 7.10 -19.76
C GLU A 508 -21.99 5.67 -19.36
N ILE A 509 -21.00 4.78 -19.20
CA ILE A 509 -21.22 3.41 -18.73
C ILE A 509 -21.84 3.42 -17.33
N ALA A 510 -21.32 4.22 -16.41
CA ALA A 510 -21.84 4.32 -15.04
C ALA A 510 -23.29 4.83 -15.02
N ILE A 511 -23.62 5.83 -15.83
CA ILE A 511 -24.99 6.35 -16.00
C ILE A 511 -25.90 5.25 -16.57
N ARG A 512 -25.48 4.56 -17.62
CA ARG A 512 -26.26 3.50 -18.24
C ARG A 512 -26.56 2.38 -17.25
N LEU A 513 -25.57 1.92 -16.48
CA LEU A 513 -25.78 0.92 -15.42
C LEU A 513 -26.77 1.41 -14.36
N GLY A 514 -26.78 2.71 -14.03
CA GLY A 514 -27.72 3.32 -13.10
C GLY A 514 -29.16 3.34 -13.62
N LEU A 515 -29.36 3.64 -14.90
CA LEU A 515 -30.68 3.87 -15.49
C LEU A 515 -31.28 2.60 -16.13
N ASP A 516 -30.46 1.72 -16.72
CA ASP A 516 -30.87 0.51 -17.43
C ASP A 516 -30.71 -0.73 -16.51
N ASN A 517 -31.77 -1.02 -15.76
CA ASN A 517 -31.80 -2.17 -14.84
C ASN A 517 -31.62 -3.51 -15.58
N GLN A 518 -32.17 -3.62 -16.81
CA GLN A 518 -32.06 -4.86 -17.58
C GLN A 518 -30.60 -5.09 -18.02
N TRP A 519 -29.93 -4.07 -18.49
CA TRP A 519 -28.51 -4.18 -18.85
C TRP A 519 -27.64 -4.45 -17.63
N ARG A 520 -27.89 -3.77 -16.51
CA ARG A 520 -27.19 -4.04 -15.24
C ARG A 520 -27.35 -5.49 -14.82
N GLN A 521 -28.56 -6.06 -14.93
CA GLN A 521 -28.80 -7.46 -14.63
C GLN A 521 -28.06 -8.40 -15.60
N THR A 522 -28.04 -8.08 -16.87
CA THR A 522 -27.28 -8.84 -17.90
C THR A 522 -25.77 -8.92 -17.53
N ILE A 523 -25.17 -7.82 -17.09
CA ILE A 523 -23.76 -7.81 -16.66
C ILE A 523 -23.57 -8.66 -15.39
N LYS A 524 -24.50 -8.61 -14.42
CA LYS A 524 -24.48 -9.48 -13.23
C LYS A 524 -24.53 -10.96 -13.61
N ASP A 525 -25.46 -11.34 -14.46
CA ASP A 525 -25.66 -12.73 -14.88
C ASP A 525 -24.44 -13.25 -15.64
N TYR A 526 -23.84 -12.43 -16.52
CA TYR A 526 -22.62 -12.77 -17.21
C TYR A 526 -21.43 -12.93 -16.23
N THR A 527 -21.30 -12.03 -15.27
CA THR A 527 -20.31 -12.15 -14.20
C THR A 527 -20.47 -13.46 -13.43
N LYS A 528 -21.71 -13.80 -13.05
CA LYS A 528 -22.03 -15.04 -12.33
C LYS A 528 -21.61 -16.30 -13.08
N VAL A 529 -21.82 -16.34 -14.39
CA VAL A 529 -21.47 -17.50 -15.23
C VAL A 529 -19.96 -17.67 -15.36
N ASN A 530 -19.21 -16.56 -15.47
CA ASN A 530 -17.77 -16.61 -15.75
C ASN A 530 -16.88 -16.44 -14.51
N ILE A 531 -17.46 -16.22 -13.35
CA ILE A 531 -16.76 -15.81 -12.11
C ILE A 531 -15.58 -16.72 -11.75
N ASP A 532 -15.70 -18.03 -11.94
CA ASP A 532 -14.67 -18.99 -11.54
C ASP A 532 -13.40 -18.89 -12.41
N THR A 533 -13.47 -18.23 -13.58
CA THR A 533 -12.29 -18.01 -14.43
C THR A 533 -11.29 -17.02 -13.81
N ALA A 534 -11.74 -16.15 -12.90
CA ALA A 534 -10.89 -15.17 -12.22
C ALA A 534 -10.17 -15.74 -11.00
N PHE A 535 -10.58 -16.93 -10.51
CA PHE A 535 -10.10 -17.49 -9.25
C PHE A 535 -9.32 -18.80 -9.45
N ASN A 536 -8.36 -19.06 -8.57
CA ASN A 536 -7.55 -20.30 -8.52
C ASN A 536 -6.87 -20.64 -9.86
N ASP A 537 -6.43 -19.62 -10.61
CA ASP A 537 -5.79 -19.79 -11.93
C ASP A 537 -4.37 -20.36 -11.81
N ARG A 538 -4.25 -21.67 -11.93
CA ARG A 538 -2.97 -22.40 -11.85
C ARG A 538 -2.01 -22.06 -12.99
N THR A 539 -2.51 -21.63 -14.16
CA THR A 539 -1.66 -21.24 -15.31
C THR A 539 -0.68 -20.13 -14.93
N SER A 540 -1.09 -19.23 -14.02
CA SER A 540 -0.22 -18.18 -13.47
C SER A 540 0.94 -18.78 -12.68
N VAL A 541 0.67 -19.81 -11.87
CA VAL A 541 1.72 -20.49 -11.08
C VAL A 541 2.67 -21.27 -11.97
N GLU A 542 2.16 -21.99 -12.96
CA GLU A 542 2.99 -22.69 -13.95
C GLU A 542 3.88 -21.72 -14.73
N SER A 543 3.36 -20.55 -15.07
CA SER A 543 4.15 -19.49 -15.72
C SER A 543 5.26 -18.96 -14.82
N LEU A 544 4.97 -18.79 -13.54
CA LEU A 544 5.95 -18.39 -12.52
C LEU A 544 7.05 -19.44 -12.35
N GLU A 545 6.68 -20.71 -12.28
CA GLU A 545 7.64 -21.83 -12.14
C GLU A 545 8.57 -21.95 -13.34
N ARG A 546 8.05 -21.80 -14.56
CA ARG A 546 8.88 -21.74 -15.79
C ARG A 546 9.88 -20.59 -15.75
N PHE A 547 9.45 -19.41 -15.28
CA PHE A 547 10.35 -18.29 -15.08
C PHE A 547 11.46 -18.62 -14.07
N TYR A 548 11.13 -19.19 -12.91
CA TYR A 548 12.12 -19.56 -11.90
C TYR A 548 13.14 -20.59 -12.41
N GLN A 549 12.68 -21.59 -13.16
CA GLN A 549 13.55 -22.58 -13.79
C GLN A 549 14.51 -21.96 -14.82
N SER A 550 14.01 -21.01 -15.62
CA SER A 550 14.84 -20.36 -16.66
C SER A 550 15.98 -19.56 -16.03
N VAL A 551 15.70 -18.73 -15.02
CA VAL A 551 16.73 -17.89 -14.40
C VAL A 551 17.76 -18.68 -13.59
N VAL A 552 17.38 -19.82 -13.01
CA VAL A 552 18.32 -20.73 -12.35
C VAL A 552 19.14 -21.53 -13.37
N GLY A 553 18.54 -21.87 -14.53
CA GLY A 553 19.23 -22.55 -15.62
C GLY A 553 20.27 -21.68 -16.34
N GLU A 554 19.98 -20.40 -16.53
CA GLU A 554 20.90 -19.41 -17.12
C GLU A 554 22.11 -19.09 -16.21
N GLY A 555 21.98 -19.31 -14.90
CA GLY A 555 23.05 -19.08 -13.92
C GLY A 555 24.04 -20.25 -13.76
N LYS A 556 23.84 -21.34 -14.47
CA LYS A 556 24.74 -22.51 -14.55
C LYS A 556 25.66 -22.38 -15.75
#